data_7bd95c930cf77f207e87e2cc120c0560
#
_entry.id   7bd95c930cf77f207e87e2cc120c0560
#
_cell.length_a   1.000
_cell.length_b   1.000
_cell.length_c   1.000
_cell.angle_alpha   90.00
_cell.angle_beta   90.00
_cell.angle_gamma   90.00
#
_symmetry.space_group_name_H-M   'P 1'
#
loop_
_entity.id
_entity.type
_entity.pdbx_description
1 polymer ?
#
loop_
_entity_poly.entity_id
_entity_poly.type
_entity_poly.pdbx_seq_one_letter_code
_entity_poly.pdbx_strand_id
1 'polypeptide(L)'
;MLFDGRNRIRFPYSRYGYTRGNGKVWHGGVDVDGLDDSIIHFPRYADKSISGTVTTARIVTDKRNRTWEWGYYVCVKLDANQTTDVVNYLYFCHCEKILVKVGQKVKSGDPIAVMGNTGNAALANPPFKHCHFEVRASATGKGLDPTKYIGFANAVGVYDSEVEVEKNDIPEVDEPKSKLQLISVGPVSQGDADKIYSLCKELGLVEKNLYKSEWVE
;
A
#
# COMPACT_ATOMS: atom_id res chain seq x y z
N MET A 1 5.71 -5.73 7.09
CA MET A 1 5.43 -4.95 5.86
C MET A 1 5.73 -5.80 4.65
N LEU A 2 5.43 -5.33 3.42
CA LEU A 2 5.71 -6.06 2.17
C LEU A 2 7.13 -5.86 1.65
N PHE A 3 7.75 -4.73 1.97
CA PHE A 3 9.10 -4.38 1.55
C PHE A 3 9.95 -4.02 2.77
N ASP A 4 11.24 -4.26 2.69
CA ASP A 4 12.18 -3.76 3.69
C ASP A 4 12.32 -2.24 3.57
N GLY A 5 12.57 -1.56 4.69
CA GLY A 5 12.60 -0.10 4.75
C GLY A 5 11.21 0.54 4.54
N ARG A 6 11.17 1.66 3.81
CA ARG A 6 9.96 2.47 3.66
C ARG A 6 8.99 1.88 2.62
N ASN A 7 7.74 1.74 3.02
CA ASN A 7 6.61 1.35 2.18
C ASN A 7 5.70 2.56 1.95
N ARG A 8 5.03 2.66 0.80
CA ARG A 8 4.17 3.79 0.48
C ARG A 8 2.85 3.36 -0.16
N ILE A 9 1.74 3.94 0.32
CA ILE A 9 0.50 4.05 -0.46
C ILE A 9 0.52 5.43 -1.13
N ARG A 10 0.69 5.45 -2.46
CA ARG A 10 0.99 6.68 -3.23
C ARG A 10 -0.24 7.57 -3.45
N PHE A 11 -1.38 6.96 -3.76
CA PHE A 11 -2.56 7.68 -4.22
C PHE A 11 -3.83 7.29 -3.44
N PRO A 12 -4.84 8.17 -3.35
CA PRO A 12 -6.12 7.84 -2.74
C PRO A 12 -6.78 6.58 -3.34
N TYR A 13 -6.64 6.37 -4.66
CA TYR A 13 -7.20 5.20 -5.36
C TYR A 13 -6.35 3.93 -5.21
N SER A 14 -5.15 4.00 -4.63
CA SER A 14 -4.31 2.85 -4.29
C SER A 14 -4.75 2.14 -3.02
N ARG A 15 -5.61 2.75 -2.23
CA ARG A 15 -6.15 2.17 -1.00
C ARG A 15 -7.18 1.09 -1.27
N TYR A 16 -7.30 0.16 -0.36
CA TYR A 16 -8.36 -0.84 -0.34
C TYR A 16 -9.74 -0.20 -0.13
N GLY A 17 -10.78 -0.76 -0.74
CA GLY A 17 -12.17 -0.34 -0.55
C GLY A 17 -12.74 0.48 -1.71
N TYR A 18 -13.78 1.24 -1.47
CA TYR A 18 -14.38 2.15 -2.46
C TYR A 18 -13.53 3.41 -2.62
N THR A 19 -12.45 3.30 -3.38
CA THR A 19 -11.42 4.36 -3.49
C THR A 19 -11.17 4.83 -4.93
N ARG A 20 -11.69 4.10 -5.92
CA ARG A 20 -11.57 4.41 -7.35
C ARG A 20 -12.87 5.04 -7.88
N GLY A 21 -12.81 5.72 -9.05
CA GLY A 21 -13.97 6.35 -9.68
C GLY A 21 -14.73 7.32 -8.73
N ASN A 22 -14.01 8.19 -8.03
CA ASN A 22 -14.56 9.10 -7.02
C ASN A 22 -15.34 8.35 -5.91
N GLY A 23 -14.80 7.24 -5.43
CA GLY A 23 -15.39 6.45 -4.36
C GLY A 23 -16.51 5.50 -4.79
N LYS A 24 -16.76 5.35 -6.09
CA LYS A 24 -17.82 4.48 -6.63
C LYS A 24 -17.34 3.09 -7.04
N VAL A 25 -16.04 2.94 -7.28
CA VAL A 25 -15.46 1.69 -7.77
C VAL A 25 -14.63 1.04 -6.67
N TRP A 26 -14.88 -0.25 -6.46
CA TRP A 26 -14.21 -1.06 -5.48
C TRP A 26 -12.78 -1.42 -5.90
N HIS A 27 -11.82 -1.23 -5.02
CA HIS A 27 -10.46 -1.73 -5.13
C HIS A 27 -10.28 -2.92 -4.18
N GLY A 28 -10.07 -4.12 -4.69
CA GLY A 28 -10.05 -5.37 -3.93
C GLY A 28 -8.80 -5.60 -3.10
N GLY A 29 -7.78 -4.77 -3.24
CA GLY A 29 -6.51 -4.84 -2.54
C GLY A 29 -5.97 -3.46 -2.21
N VAL A 30 -4.69 -3.40 -1.96
CA VAL A 30 -3.93 -2.17 -1.74
C VAL A 30 -2.73 -2.15 -2.68
N ASP A 31 -2.44 -1.00 -3.29
CA ASP A 31 -1.24 -0.80 -4.11
C ASP A 31 -0.15 -0.20 -3.23
N VAL A 32 0.94 -0.92 -3.03
CA VAL A 32 2.06 -0.53 -2.18
C VAL A 32 3.35 -0.46 -2.99
N ASP A 33 4.09 0.63 -2.86
CA ASP A 33 5.44 0.79 -3.39
C ASP A 33 6.47 0.53 -2.30
N GLY A 34 7.53 -0.23 -2.59
CA GLY A 34 8.78 -0.20 -1.82
C GLY A 34 9.63 0.97 -2.29
N LEU A 35 10.12 1.79 -1.36
CA LEU A 35 10.92 2.98 -1.68
C LEU A 35 12.43 2.70 -1.60
N ASP A 36 12.83 1.80 -0.74
CA ASP A 36 14.24 1.46 -0.49
C ASP A 36 14.59 0.07 -1.04
N ASP A 37 13.59 -0.80 -1.20
CA ASP A 37 13.73 -2.12 -1.78
C ASP A 37 12.59 -2.41 -2.78
N SER A 38 12.84 -3.29 -3.74
CA SER A 38 11.86 -3.78 -4.71
C SER A 38 11.47 -5.25 -4.47
N ILE A 39 12.07 -5.93 -3.52
CA ILE A 39 11.74 -7.31 -3.18
C ILE A 39 10.45 -7.34 -2.36
N ILE A 40 9.45 -8.05 -2.85
CA ILE A 40 8.21 -8.31 -2.12
C ILE A 40 8.45 -9.49 -1.20
N HIS A 41 8.31 -9.27 0.10
CA HIS A 41 8.43 -10.30 1.11
C HIS A 41 7.07 -10.84 1.54
N PHE A 42 7.03 -12.12 1.95
CA PHE A 42 5.84 -12.72 2.53
C PHE A 42 5.53 -12.04 3.86
N PRO A 43 4.29 -11.50 4.04
CA PRO A 43 3.99 -10.61 5.15
C PRO A 43 3.89 -11.33 6.50
N ARG A 44 3.78 -10.54 7.55
CA ARG A 44 3.30 -10.98 8.87
C ARG A 44 1.80 -10.75 8.98
N TYR A 45 1.14 -11.38 9.94
CA TYR A 45 -0.22 -11.07 10.36
C TYR A 45 -0.15 -10.27 11.65
N ALA A 46 -0.35 -8.97 11.58
CA ALA A 46 0.07 -8.05 12.62
C ALA A 46 1.55 -8.34 12.99
N ASP A 47 1.86 -8.66 14.24
CA ASP A 47 3.22 -8.96 14.69
C ASP A 47 3.59 -10.45 14.62
N LYS A 48 2.66 -11.31 14.17
CA LYS A 48 2.86 -12.77 14.14
C LYS A 48 3.45 -13.22 12.82
N SER A 49 4.46 -14.09 12.88
CA SER A 49 4.92 -14.80 11.70
C SER A 49 3.85 -15.78 11.23
N ILE A 50 3.62 -15.80 9.93
CA ILE A 50 2.69 -16.71 9.25
C ILE A 50 3.41 -17.47 8.15
N SER A 51 2.83 -18.59 7.70
CA SER A 51 3.36 -19.41 6.64
C SER A 51 2.27 -19.88 5.68
N GLY A 52 2.68 -20.37 4.52
CA GLY A 52 1.76 -20.87 3.53
C GLY A 52 2.44 -21.67 2.43
N THR A 53 1.65 -22.09 1.47
CA THR A 53 2.10 -22.81 0.28
C THR A 53 1.76 -22.02 -0.97
N VAL A 54 2.71 -21.81 -1.85
CA VAL A 54 2.49 -21.18 -3.15
C VAL A 54 1.56 -22.08 -3.99
N THR A 55 0.37 -21.57 -4.29
CA THR A 55 -0.62 -22.29 -5.12
C THR A 55 -0.62 -21.83 -6.57
N THR A 56 -0.13 -20.62 -6.82
CA THR A 56 -0.02 -20.06 -8.17
C THR A 56 1.24 -19.19 -8.27
N ALA A 57 1.97 -19.36 -9.38
CA ALA A 57 3.10 -18.53 -9.78
C ALA A 57 3.01 -18.40 -11.31
N ARG A 58 2.46 -17.28 -11.82
CA ARG A 58 2.08 -17.14 -13.22
C ARG A 58 2.64 -15.89 -13.86
N ILE A 59 3.12 -16.07 -15.09
CA ILE A 59 3.48 -15.00 -16.03
C ILE A 59 2.33 -14.89 -17.02
N VAL A 60 1.56 -13.80 -16.98
CA VAL A 60 0.41 -13.59 -17.86
C VAL A 60 0.65 -12.37 -18.73
N THR A 61 0.84 -12.63 -20.02
CA THR A 61 1.09 -11.60 -21.05
C THR A 61 -0.05 -11.48 -22.06
N ASP A 62 -0.86 -12.53 -22.23
CA ASP A 62 -2.00 -12.54 -23.16
C ASP A 62 -3.20 -11.79 -22.55
N LYS A 63 -3.58 -10.68 -23.18
CA LYS A 63 -4.74 -9.84 -22.77
C LYS A 63 -6.09 -10.58 -22.79
N ARG A 64 -6.20 -11.71 -23.51
CA ARG A 64 -7.41 -12.56 -23.49
C ARG A 64 -7.50 -13.42 -22.24
N ASN A 65 -6.43 -13.56 -21.47
CA ASN A 65 -6.45 -14.29 -20.22
C ASN A 65 -7.23 -13.50 -19.16
N ARG A 66 -8.14 -14.17 -18.43
CA ARG A 66 -8.99 -13.54 -17.41
C ARG A 66 -8.21 -12.91 -16.24
N THR A 67 -6.96 -13.33 -16.03
CA THR A 67 -6.07 -12.77 -14.99
C THR A 67 -4.98 -11.86 -15.58
N TRP A 68 -5.14 -11.41 -16.85
CA TRP A 68 -4.19 -10.51 -17.49
C TRP A 68 -3.99 -9.20 -16.70
N GLU A 69 -5.05 -8.68 -16.09
CA GLU A 69 -4.98 -7.46 -15.29
C GLU A 69 -3.96 -7.55 -14.16
N TRP A 70 -3.74 -8.74 -13.60
CA TRP A 70 -2.77 -8.96 -12.53
C TRP A 70 -1.33 -9.06 -13.03
N GLY A 71 -1.11 -9.28 -14.31
CA GLY A 71 0.21 -9.44 -14.92
C GLY A 71 0.95 -10.67 -14.39
N TYR A 72 2.18 -10.50 -13.95
CA TYR A 72 2.91 -11.56 -13.25
C TYR A 72 2.46 -11.56 -11.80
N TYR A 73 2.00 -12.70 -11.31
CA TYR A 73 1.47 -12.77 -9.95
C TYR A 73 1.76 -14.08 -9.24
N VAL A 74 1.79 -13.99 -7.92
CA VAL A 74 1.91 -15.13 -7.01
C VAL A 74 0.66 -15.19 -6.13
N CYS A 75 0.15 -16.40 -5.90
CA CYS A 75 -0.87 -16.67 -4.89
C CYS A 75 -0.32 -17.68 -3.87
N VAL A 76 -0.46 -17.35 -2.60
CA VAL A 76 -0.10 -18.23 -1.48
C VAL A 76 -1.35 -18.58 -0.69
N LYS A 77 -1.58 -19.86 -0.44
CA LYS A 77 -2.59 -20.34 0.51
C LYS A 77 -1.94 -20.43 1.90
N LEU A 78 -2.52 -19.76 2.87
CA LEU A 78 -2.06 -19.82 4.25
C LEU A 78 -2.21 -21.22 4.86
N ASP A 79 -1.29 -21.57 5.73
CA ASP A 79 -1.46 -22.74 6.59
C ASP A 79 -2.55 -22.46 7.64
N ALA A 80 -3.23 -23.48 8.11
CA ALA A 80 -4.40 -23.35 8.98
C ALA A 80 -4.06 -22.74 10.37
N ASN A 81 -5.03 -22.05 10.96
CA ASN A 81 -5.01 -21.62 12.37
C ASN A 81 -3.92 -20.60 12.74
N GLN A 82 -3.42 -19.79 11.78
CA GLN A 82 -2.39 -18.78 12.03
C GLN A 82 -2.96 -17.39 12.24
N THR A 83 -4.15 -17.12 11.72
CA THR A 83 -4.83 -15.82 11.76
C THR A 83 -6.17 -15.94 12.47
N THR A 84 -6.69 -14.83 12.97
CA THR A 84 -8.01 -14.76 13.64
C THR A 84 -9.12 -14.33 12.70
N ASP A 85 -8.81 -14.06 11.44
CA ASP A 85 -9.76 -13.68 10.39
C ASP A 85 -10.07 -14.88 9.46
N VAL A 86 -10.85 -14.61 8.42
CA VAL A 86 -11.29 -15.63 7.44
C VAL A 86 -10.36 -15.71 6.23
N VAL A 87 -9.24 -14.99 6.22
CA VAL A 87 -8.31 -14.96 5.09
C VAL A 87 -7.56 -16.27 4.98
N ASN A 88 -7.53 -16.82 3.78
CA ASN A 88 -6.80 -18.05 3.45
C ASN A 88 -5.84 -17.89 2.26
N TYR A 89 -5.95 -16.83 1.48
CA TYR A 89 -5.18 -16.62 0.26
C TYR A 89 -4.62 -15.20 0.20
N LEU A 90 -3.34 -15.08 -0.15
CA LEU A 90 -2.64 -13.82 -0.38
C LEU A 90 -2.18 -13.76 -1.83
N TYR A 91 -2.45 -12.62 -2.49
CA TYR A 91 -2.09 -12.36 -3.88
C TYR A 91 -1.10 -11.20 -3.97
N PHE A 92 -0.04 -11.41 -4.75
CA PHE A 92 1.00 -10.42 -5.04
C PHE A 92 1.05 -10.23 -6.55
N CYS A 93 0.54 -9.09 -7.05
CA CYS A 93 0.32 -8.83 -8.46
C CYS A 93 1.26 -7.74 -9.00
N HIS A 94 1.28 -7.61 -10.33
CA HIS A 94 2.10 -6.67 -11.11
C HIS A 94 3.61 -6.88 -10.98
N CYS A 95 4.04 -8.08 -10.59
CA CYS A 95 5.46 -8.41 -10.40
C CYS A 95 6.25 -8.24 -11.70
N GLU A 96 7.51 -7.83 -11.59
CA GLU A 96 8.49 -7.86 -12.68
C GLU A 96 9.13 -9.24 -12.81
N LYS A 97 9.37 -9.89 -11.66
CA LYS A 97 9.98 -11.22 -11.58
C LYS A 97 9.35 -12.01 -10.43
N ILE A 98 9.10 -13.29 -10.65
CA ILE A 98 8.64 -14.23 -9.62
C ILE A 98 9.87 -14.97 -9.07
N LEU A 99 9.99 -15.08 -7.74
CA LEU A 99 11.14 -15.71 -7.06
C LEU A 99 10.81 -17.07 -6.46
N VAL A 100 9.54 -17.48 -6.49
CA VAL A 100 9.04 -18.74 -5.91
C VAL A 100 8.40 -19.63 -6.97
N LYS A 101 8.16 -20.90 -6.63
CA LYS A 101 7.48 -21.87 -7.49
C LYS A 101 6.27 -22.49 -6.82
N VAL A 102 5.32 -22.97 -7.61
CA VAL A 102 4.13 -23.68 -7.10
C VAL A 102 4.57 -24.88 -6.26
N GLY A 103 3.90 -25.07 -5.11
CA GLY A 103 4.22 -26.10 -4.13
C GLY A 103 5.27 -25.67 -3.09
N GLN A 104 5.98 -24.56 -3.29
CA GLN A 104 6.96 -24.05 -2.32
C GLN A 104 6.28 -23.60 -1.04
N LYS A 105 6.82 -23.99 0.11
CA LYS A 105 6.50 -23.43 1.41
C LYS A 105 7.22 -22.10 1.59
N VAL A 106 6.49 -21.11 2.12
CA VAL A 106 7.01 -19.78 2.43
C VAL A 106 6.54 -19.35 3.83
N LYS A 107 7.32 -18.51 4.47
CA LYS A 107 7.04 -17.90 5.78
C LYS A 107 7.33 -16.40 5.76
N SER A 108 6.84 -15.69 6.75
CA SER A 108 7.07 -14.24 6.88
C SER A 108 8.55 -13.88 6.74
N GLY A 109 8.83 -12.91 5.88
CA GLY A 109 10.17 -12.45 5.51
C GLY A 109 10.77 -13.17 4.28
N ASP A 110 10.22 -14.28 3.82
CA ASP A 110 10.72 -14.93 2.60
C ASP A 110 10.46 -14.08 1.35
N PRO A 111 11.43 -13.96 0.41
CA PRO A 111 11.24 -13.23 -0.82
C PRO A 111 10.27 -13.97 -1.75
N ILE A 112 9.24 -13.27 -2.25
CA ILE A 112 8.18 -13.81 -3.09
C ILE A 112 8.37 -13.42 -4.55
N ALA A 113 8.63 -12.14 -4.80
CA ALA A 113 8.73 -11.59 -6.15
C ALA A 113 9.48 -10.25 -6.14
N VAL A 114 9.74 -9.69 -7.32
CA VAL A 114 10.23 -8.31 -7.49
C VAL A 114 9.06 -7.44 -7.93
N MET A 115 8.88 -6.29 -7.29
CA MET A 115 7.88 -5.28 -7.62
C MET A 115 8.02 -4.78 -9.05
N GLY A 116 6.92 -4.72 -9.78
CA GLY A 116 6.90 -4.30 -11.17
C GLY A 116 5.67 -3.46 -11.56
N ASN A 117 5.39 -3.47 -12.84
CA ASN A 117 4.21 -2.81 -13.42
C ASN A 117 3.60 -3.64 -14.55
N THR A 118 3.62 -4.96 -14.44
CA THR A 118 3.04 -5.85 -15.47
C THR A 118 1.50 -5.88 -15.40
N GLY A 119 0.87 -6.43 -16.44
CA GLY A 119 -0.59 -6.44 -16.54
C GLY A 119 -1.19 -5.06 -16.81
N ASN A 120 -2.32 -4.72 -16.18
CA ASN A 120 -2.96 -3.43 -16.38
C ASN A 120 -2.16 -2.26 -15.77
N ALA A 121 -1.28 -2.51 -14.81
CA ALA A 121 -0.39 -1.49 -14.25
C ALA A 121 0.53 -0.86 -15.31
N ALA A 122 0.87 -1.61 -16.37
CA ALA A 122 1.64 -1.08 -17.51
C ALA A 122 0.89 -0.01 -18.31
N LEU A 123 -0.43 0.12 -18.15
CA LEU A 123 -1.26 1.11 -18.82
C LEU A 123 -1.33 2.45 -18.07
N ALA A 124 -0.79 2.53 -16.86
CA ALA A 124 -0.76 3.78 -16.09
C ALA A 124 0.10 4.83 -16.80
N ASN A 125 -0.34 6.10 -16.77
CA ASN A 125 0.40 7.24 -17.33
C ASN A 125 0.50 8.37 -16.30
N PRO A 126 1.70 8.71 -15.81
CA PRO A 126 2.97 8.00 -16.04
C PRO A 126 2.96 6.59 -15.43
N PRO A 127 3.73 5.65 -16.00
CA PRO A 127 3.83 4.30 -15.43
C PRO A 127 4.58 4.33 -14.10
N PHE A 128 4.16 3.51 -13.14
CA PHE A 128 4.85 3.37 -11.86
C PHE A 128 4.83 1.90 -11.41
N LYS A 129 5.89 1.49 -10.70
CA LYS A 129 5.98 0.16 -10.12
C LYS A 129 5.28 0.14 -8.76
N HIS A 130 4.53 -0.92 -8.50
CA HIS A 130 3.90 -1.20 -7.22
C HIS A 130 3.57 -2.70 -7.10
N CYS A 131 3.31 -3.16 -5.90
CA CYS A 131 2.66 -4.43 -5.66
C CYS A 131 1.17 -4.16 -5.40
N HIS A 132 0.28 -4.68 -6.25
CA HIS A 132 -1.13 -4.82 -5.89
C HIS A 132 -1.27 -6.06 -5.00
N PHE A 133 -1.55 -5.83 -3.73
CA PHE A 133 -1.65 -6.88 -2.72
C PHE A 133 -3.10 -7.11 -2.30
N GLU A 134 -3.58 -8.36 -2.42
CA GLU A 134 -4.92 -8.74 -1.99
C GLU A 134 -4.88 -9.88 -0.97
N VAL A 135 -5.84 -9.87 -0.06
CA VAL A 135 -6.13 -10.99 0.85
C VAL A 135 -7.56 -11.45 0.65
N ARG A 136 -7.81 -12.77 0.64
CA ARG A 136 -9.11 -13.36 0.29
C ARG A 136 -9.43 -14.57 1.17
N ALA A 137 -10.72 -14.80 1.43
CA ALA A 137 -11.19 -16.01 2.13
C ALA A 137 -11.09 -17.26 1.24
N SER A 138 -11.29 -17.12 -0.08
CA SER A 138 -11.17 -18.21 -1.05
C SER A 138 -10.40 -17.75 -2.28
N ALA A 139 -9.88 -18.68 -3.06
CA ALA A 139 -9.07 -18.38 -4.26
C ALA A 139 -9.79 -17.49 -5.30
N THR A 140 -11.11 -17.52 -5.35
CA THR A 140 -11.94 -16.72 -6.27
C THR A 140 -12.81 -15.70 -5.53
N GLY A 141 -12.60 -15.54 -4.23
CA GLY A 141 -13.38 -14.63 -3.39
C GLY A 141 -13.07 -13.16 -3.66
N LYS A 142 -13.94 -12.30 -3.15
CA LYS A 142 -13.72 -10.84 -3.13
C LYS A 142 -12.54 -10.52 -2.20
N GLY A 143 -11.75 -9.50 -2.56
CA GLY A 143 -10.69 -8.99 -1.71
C GLY A 143 -11.24 -8.46 -0.38
N LEU A 144 -10.50 -8.74 0.68
CA LEU A 144 -10.78 -8.32 2.05
C LEU A 144 -9.75 -7.26 2.48
N ASP A 145 -9.96 -6.65 3.66
CA ASP A 145 -9.06 -5.63 4.19
C ASP A 145 -7.66 -6.20 4.48
N PRO A 146 -6.62 -5.69 3.79
CA PRO A 146 -5.25 -6.20 3.94
C PRO A 146 -4.46 -5.56 5.08
N THR A 147 -5.04 -4.63 5.84
CA THR A 147 -4.34 -3.77 6.83
C THR A 147 -3.49 -4.58 7.82
N LYS A 148 -4.04 -5.69 8.34
CA LYS A 148 -3.31 -6.57 9.29
C LYS A 148 -2.09 -7.28 8.67
N TYR A 149 -2.05 -7.39 7.34
CA TYR A 149 -0.97 -8.07 6.61
C TYR A 149 0.09 -7.09 6.13
N ILE A 150 -0.29 -5.87 5.72
CA ILE A 150 0.68 -4.85 5.33
C ILE A 150 1.38 -4.20 6.55
N GLY A 151 0.75 -4.23 7.74
CA GLY A 151 1.33 -3.73 8.98
C GLY A 151 1.29 -2.20 9.14
N PHE A 152 0.45 -1.50 8.36
CA PHE A 152 0.23 -0.05 8.46
C PHE A 152 -1.17 0.34 7.98
N ALA A 153 -1.55 1.60 8.22
CA ALA A 153 -2.89 2.11 7.92
C ALA A 153 -3.21 2.09 6.41
N ASN A 154 -4.46 1.79 6.04
CA ASN A 154 -4.98 1.91 4.69
C ASN A 154 -5.20 3.40 4.31
N ALA A 155 -4.13 4.19 4.36
CA ALA A 155 -4.13 5.63 4.09
C ALA A 155 -2.97 6.01 3.16
N VAL A 156 -3.09 7.11 2.42
CA VAL A 156 -1.97 7.66 1.65
C VAL A 156 -0.87 8.09 2.62
N GLY A 157 0.36 7.66 2.35
CA GLY A 157 1.49 7.98 3.23
C GLY A 157 2.71 7.12 2.96
N VAL A 158 3.78 7.43 3.67
CA VAL A 158 5.03 6.64 3.74
C VAL A 158 5.11 6.05 5.14
N TYR A 159 5.42 4.77 5.20
CA TYR A 159 5.47 3.95 6.42
C TYR A 159 6.83 3.27 6.49
N ASP A 160 7.52 3.41 7.62
CA ASP A 160 8.85 2.86 7.84
C ASP A 160 8.78 1.53 8.60
N SER A 161 9.51 0.52 8.15
CA SER A 161 9.61 -0.79 8.83
C SER A 161 10.61 -0.78 9.99
N GLU A 162 11.51 0.22 10.07
CA GLU A 162 12.58 0.25 11.06
C GLU A 162 12.16 0.88 12.40
N VAL A 163 10.94 1.38 12.53
CA VAL A 163 10.42 1.86 13.82
C VAL A 163 9.94 0.66 14.65
N GLU A 164 10.86 -0.18 15.13
CA GLU A 164 10.63 -0.92 16.37
C GLU A 164 10.57 0.10 17.52
N VAL A 165 9.36 0.46 17.91
CA VAL A 165 9.14 1.12 19.19
C VAL A 165 9.50 0.09 20.27
N GLU A 166 10.71 0.16 20.82
CA GLU A 166 11.01 -0.47 22.09
C GLU A 166 9.94 -0.02 23.08
N LYS A 167 9.10 -0.97 23.51
CA LYS A 167 8.21 -0.78 24.66
C LYS A 167 9.06 -0.77 25.92
N ASN A 168 9.79 0.30 26.13
CA ASN A 168 10.34 0.62 27.43
C ASN A 168 9.41 1.64 28.08
N ASP A 169 8.94 1.30 29.25
CA ASP A 169 8.17 2.06 30.23
C ASP A 169 8.08 3.57 29.93
N ILE A 170 6.97 3.99 29.35
CA ILE A 170 6.67 5.42 29.23
C ILE A 170 5.89 5.80 30.48
N PRO A 171 6.44 6.65 31.35
CA PRO A 171 5.63 7.37 32.33
C PRO A 171 4.61 8.18 31.54
N GLU A 172 3.37 8.22 32.06
CA GLU A 172 2.28 9.04 31.55
C GLU A 172 2.76 10.48 31.37
N VAL A 173 3.07 10.89 30.14
CA VAL A 173 3.48 12.23 29.78
C VAL A 173 2.42 12.80 28.88
N ASP A 174 1.96 14.00 29.21
CA ASP A 174 1.05 14.87 28.47
C ASP A 174 1.15 14.69 26.95
N GLU A 175 0.00 14.71 26.27
CA GLU A 175 -0.13 14.59 24.81
C GLU A 175 0.97 15.38 24.08
N PRO A 176 1.74 14.77 23.16
CA PRO A 176 2.77 15.50 22.43
C PRO A 176 2.06 16.57 21.59
N LYS A 177 2.35 17.82 21.88
CA LYS A 177 1.98 18.96 21.02
C LYS A 177 2.42 18.63 19.62
N SER A 178 1.51 18.43 18.70
CA SER A 178 1.79 18.14 17.29
C SER A 178 2.83 19.15 16.79
N LYS A 179 4.00 18.66 16.32
CA LYS A 179 4.99 19.54 15.72
C LYS A 179 4.39 20.15 14.46
N LEU A 180 4.09 21.43 14.50
CA LEU A 180 3.64 22.16 13.32
C LEU A 180 4.81 22.29 12.34
N GLN A 181 4.58 21.95 11.09
CA GLN A 181 5.53 22.14 10.00
C GLN A 181 5.16 23.40 9.23
N LEU A 182 6.09 24.33 9.08
CA LEU A 182 5.91 25.46 8.18
C LEU A 182 6.22 25.01 6.74
N ILE A 183 5.23 25.12 5.85
CA ILE A 183 5.38 24.85 4.43
C ILE A 183 5.31 26.19 3.70
N SER A 184 6.41 26.57 3.03
CA SER A 184 6.45 27.74 2.16
C SER A 184 6.29 27.32 0.71
N VAL A 185 5.33 27.91 0.01
CA VAL A 185 5.14 27.74 -1.43
C VAL A 185 5.70 29.00 -2.10
N GLY A 186 6.58 28.81 -3.09
CA GLY A 186 7.21 29.91 -3.85
C GLY A 186 6.22 30.72 -4.67
N PRO A 187 6.66 31.73 -5.41
CA PRO A 187 5.78 32.55 -6.25
C PRO A 187 4.92 31.68 -7.17
N VAL A 188 3.61 31.84 -7.12
CA VAL A 188 2.63 31.11 -7.92
C VAL A 188 1.70 32.07 -8.64
N SER A 189 1.05 31.61 -9.71
CA SER A 189 0.03 32.40 -10.38
C SER A 189 -1.19 32.65 -9.46
N GLN A 190 -1.96 33.72 -9.73
CA GLN A 190 -3.19 33.98 -9.00
C GLN A 190 -4.13 32.76 -8.99
N GLY A 191 -4.29 32.08 -10.13
CA GLY A 191 -5.17 30.91 -10.22
C GLY A 191 -4.69 29.72 -9.39
N ASP A 192 -3.39 29.55 -9.18
CA ASP A 192 -2.85 28.50 -8.31
C ASP A 192 -2.95 28.92 -6.83
N ALA A 193 -2.76 30.21 -6.53
CA ALA A 193 -2.99 30.74 -5.18
C ALA A 193 -4.44 30.53 -4.74
N ASP A 194 -5.43 30.74 -5.62
CA ASP A 194 -6.84 30.50 -5.35
C ASP A 194 -7.15 29.03 -5.08
N LYS A 195 -6.50 28.10 -5.79
CA LYS A 195 -6.63 26.66 -5.55
C LYS A 195 -6.03 26.26 -4.19
N ILE A 196 -4.85 26.81 -3.87
CA ILE A 196 -4.20 26.57 -2.57
C ILE A 196 -5.08 27.10 -1.43
N TYR A 197 -5.62 28.31 -1.57
CA TYR A 197 -6.52 28.89 -0.59
C TYR A 197 -7.77 28.01 -0.36
N SER A 198 -8.41 27.55 -1.46
CA SER A 198 -9.58 26.68 -1.39
C SER A 198 -9.28 25.38 -0.65
N LEU A 199 -8.15 24.75 -0.94
CA LEU A 199 -7.70 23.53 -0.25
C LEU A 199 -7.44 23.80 1.25
N CYS A 200 -6.76 24.91 1.57
CA CYS A 200 -6.50 25.29 2.96
C CYS A 200 -7.79 25.54 3.73
N LYS A 201 -8.80 26.10 3.08
CA LYS A 201 -10.12 26.29 3.65
C LYS A 201 -10.84 24.96 3.92
N GLU A 202 -10.83 24.04 2.96
CA GLU A 202 -11.39 22.68 3.14
C GLU A 202 -10.74 21.92 4.31
N LEU A 203 -9.43 22.13 4.53
CA LEU A 203 -8.68 21.53 5.63
C LEU A 203 -8.85 22.28 6.97
N GLY A 204 -9.63 23.36 7.01
CA GLY A 204 -9.83 24.17 8.22
C GLY A 204 -8.58 24.94 8.67
N LEU A 205 -7.60 25.16 7.78
CA LEU A 205 -6.35 25.85 8.10
C LEU A 205 -6.53 27.36 8.12
N VAL A 206 -7.47 27.88 7.33
CA VAL A 206 -7.80 29.33 7.28
C VAL A 206 -8.47 29.75 8.59
N GLU A 207 -9.44 28.99 9.06
CA GLU A 207 -10.17 29.25 10.32
C GLU A 207 -9.27 29.15 11.56
N LYS A 208 -8.22 28.33 11.47
CA LYS A 208 -7.20 28.17 12.53
C LYS A 208 -6.06 29.18 12.44
N ASN A 209 -6.15 30.13 11.52
CA ASN A 209 -5.11 31.15 11.31
C ASN A 209 -3.73 30.54 10.93
N LEU A 210 -3.72 29.40 10.26
CA LEU A 210 -2.53 28.64 9.83
C LEU A 210 -2.20 28.86 8.34
N TYR A 211 -3.00 29.67 7.63
CA TYR A 211 -2.77 30.10 6.26
C TYR A 211 -2.41 31.58 6.21
N LYS A 212 -1.35 31.91 5.50
CA LYS A 212 -0.95 33.29 5.22
C LYS A 212 -0.48 33.38 3.75
N SER A 213 -0.91 34.39 3.04
CA SER A 213 -0.41 34.72 1.71
C SER A 213 -0.03 36.19 1.63
N GLU A 214 0.96 36.51 0.82
CA GLU A 214 1.39 37.87 0.54
C GLU A 214 1.85 38.00 -0.91
N TRP A 215 1.62 39.19 -1.47
CA TRP A 215 2.08 39.50 -2.81
C TRP A 215 3.59 39.75 -2.79
N VAL A 216 4.28 39.25 -3.80
CA VAL A 216 5.68 39.56 -4.09
C VAL A 216 5.74 40.34 -5.40
N GLU A 217 6.50 41.45 -5.42
CA GLU A 217 6.74 42.29 -6.58
C GLU A 217 7.79 41.66 -7.52
#